data_d10932d1a60f22056aaa21c52398b7da
#
_entry.id   d10932d1a60f22056aaa21c52398b7da
#
_cell.length_a   1.000
_cell.length_b   1.000
_cell.length_c   1.000
_cell.angle_alpha   90.00
_cell.angle_beta   90.00
_cell.angle_gamma   90.00
#
_symmetry.space_group_name_H-M   'P 1'
#
loop_
_entity.id
_entity.type
_entity.pdbx_description
1 polymer ?
#
loop_
_entity_poly.entity_id
_entity_poly.type
_entity_poly.pdbx_seq_one_letter_code
_entity_poly.pdbx_strand_id
1 'polypeptide(L)'
;MKIFTIIILKIIFFYSTYVNAEVKIAALYAESGPVSEIAEAIAEAKRVAVETINADGIGIVGRGLISIDTIDTGCDPTKTEDSLNAYLKNNDPEILLGPTCSTSAVKVIQQATIPDNLLTI
;
A
#
# COMPACT_ATOMS: atom_id res chain seq x y z
N MET A 1 -33.40 34.92 14.16
CA MET A 1 -32.07 34.50 14.68
C MET A 1 -31.92 33.00 14.81
N LYS A 2 -32.84 32.26 15.43
CA LYS A 2 -32.69 30.79 15.65
C LYS A 2 -32.64 29.94 14.37
N ILE A 3 -33.42 30.30 13.32
CA ILE A 3 -33.44 29.52 12.06
C ILE A 3 -32.14 29.67 11.27
N PHE A 4 -31.54 30.86 11.27
CA PHE A 4 -30.30 31.14 10.58
C PHE A 4 -29.13 30.36 11.20
N THR A 5 -29.11 30.22 12.54
CA THR A 5 -28.11 29.45 13.28
C THR A 5 -28.21 27.94 12.98
N ILE A 6 -29.43 27.40 12.82
CA ILE A 6 -29.66 25.99 12.49
C ILE A 6 -29.23 25.68 11.05
N ILE A 7 -29.40 26.59 10.10
CA ILE A 7 -28.99 26.42 8.70
C ILE A 7 -27.45 26.43 8.61
N ILE A 8 -26.79 27.35 9.29
CA ILE A 8 -25.31 27.41 9.35
C ILE A 8 -24.73 26.14 9.98
N LEU A 9 -25.34 25.62 11.06
CA LEU A 9 -24.89 24.40 11.73
C LEU A 9 -25.04 23.16 10.81
N LYS A 10 -26.07 23.08 10.00
CA LYS A 10 -26.26 22.00 9.01
C LYS A 10 -25.25 22.09 7.86
N ILE A 11 -24.90 23.29 7.40
CA ILE A 11 -23.91 23.48 6.34
C ILE A 11 -22.53 23.06 6.83
N ILE A 12 -22.14 23.38 8.07
CA ILE A 12 -20.86 22.98 8.66
C ILE A 12 -20.79 21.43 8.80
N PHE A 13 -21.88 20.76 9.12
CA PHE A 13 -21.92 19.29 9.24
C PHE A 13 -21.77 18.57 7.89
N PHE A 14 -22.16 19.20 6.77
CA PHE A 14 -22.03 18.61 5.43
C PHE A 14 -20.61 18.75 4.84
N TYR A 15 -19.77 19.63 5.36
CA TYR A 15 -18.37 19.79 4.92
C TYR A 15 -17.37 18.86 5.59
N SER A 16 -17.82 17.98 6.50
CA SER A 16 -16.92 17.28 7.42
C SER A 16 -16.53 15.85 7.04
N THR A 17 -16.72 15.36 5.81
CA THR A 17 -16.32 13.99 5.49
C THR A 17 -15.74 13.80 4.09
N TYR A 18 -14.72 14.56 3.74
CA TYR A 18 -13.73 14.01 2.82
C TYR A 18 -12.58 13.42 3.66
N VAL A 19 -12.83 12.24 4.21
CA VAL A 19 -11.74 11.36 4.61
C VAL A 19 -11.09 10.97 3.29
N ASN A 20 -9.92 11.51 3.00
CA ASN A 20 -9.06 10.98 1.95
C ASN A 20 -8.67 9.59 2.42
N ALA A 21 -9.43 8.57 2.04
CA ALA A 21 -9.00 7.20 2.18
C ALA A 21 -7.73 7.03 1.35
N GLU A 22 -6.70 6.47 1.92
CA GLU A 22 -5.46 6.17 1.24
C GLU A 22 -5.43 4.67 0.97
N VAL A 23 -5.18 4.27 -0.28
CA VAL A 23 -4.99 2.86 -0.63
C VAL A 23 -3.54 2.51 -0.40
N LYS A 24 -3.26 1.76 0.66
CA LYS A 24 -1.91 1.34 1.03
C LYS A 24 -1.54 0.03 0.35
N ILE A 25 -0.44 0.06 -0.38
CA ILE A 25 0.13 -1.10 -1.06
C ILE A 25 1.52 -1.37 -0.46
N ALA A 26 1.79 -2.61 -0.10
CA ALA A 26 3.13 -3.03 0.27
C ALA A 26 3.76 -3.81 -0.88
N ALA A 27 4.84 -3.29 -1.45
CA ALA A 27 5.56 -3.89 -2.57
C ALA A 27 6.77 -4.69 -2.06
N LEU A 28 6.73 -5.99 -2.30
CA LEU A 28 7.79 -6.92 -1.91
C LEU A 28 8.69 -7.19 -3.11
N TYR A 29 9.93 -6.72 -3.06
CA TYR A 29 10.92 -7.05 -4.07
C TYR A 29 12.34 -7.05 -3.49
N ALA A 30 13.29 -7.61 -4.24
CA ALA A 30 14.65 -7.78 -3.74
C ALA A 30 15.47 -6.52 -4.03
N GLU A 31 15.49 -5.55 -3.10
CA GLU A 31 16.40 -4.40 -3.14
C GLU A 31 17.84 -4.83 -2.87
N SER A 32 18.02 -5.95 -2.17
CA SER A 32 19.30 -6.58 -1.91
C SER A 32 19.33 -8.01 -2.44
N GLY A 33 20.52 -8.64 -2.39
CA GLY A 33 20.68 -10.04 -2.79
C GLY A 33 20.94 -10.25 -4.28
N PRO A 34 20.76 -11.48 -4.79
CA PRO A 34 21.28 -11.90 -6.10
C PRO A 34 20.58 -11.26 -7.30
N VAL A 35 19.42 -10.65 -7.11
CA VAL A 35 18.63 -10.01 -8.18
C VAL A 35 18.46 -8.50 -7.97
N SER A 36 19.25 -7.89 -7.11
CA SER A 36 19.16 -6.46 -6.79
C SER A 36 19.41 -5.53 -7.98
N GLU A 37 20.05 -6.02 -9.04
CA GLU A 37 20.29 -5.25 -10.27
C GLU A 37 19.01 -4.74 -10.94
N ILE A 38 17.89 -5.42 -10.72
CA ILE A 38 16.58 -4.99 -11.27
C ILE A 38 15.81 -4.07 -10.31
N ALA A 39 16.27 -3.89 -9.09
CA ALA A 39 15.55 -3.15 -8.04
C ALA A 39 15.33 -1.69 -8.40
N GLU A 40 16.33 -1.04 -9.00
CA GLU A 40 16.23 0.36 -9.43
C GLU A 40 15.14 0.56 -10.48
N ALA A 41 15.09 -0.32 -11.48
CA ALA A 41 14.06 -0.27 -12.53
C ALA A 41 12.65 -0.49 -11.94
N ILE A 42 12.50 -1.40 -10.98
CA ILE A 42 11.23 -1.65 -10.30
C ILE A 42 10.84 -0.43 -9.45
N ALA A 43 11.77 0.16 -8.71
CA ALA A 43 11.53 1.34 -7.90
C ALA A 43 11.06 2.52 -8.75
N GLU A 44 11.70 2.75 -9.89
CA GLU A 44 11.32 3.82 -10.83
C GLU A 44 9.94 3.56 -11.45
N ALA A 45 9.68 2.35 -11.91
CA ALA A 45 8.36 1.99 -12.46
C ALA A 45 7.24 2.19 -11.42
N LYS A 46 7.49 1.80 -10.18
CA LYS A 46 6.58 2.01 -9.06
C LYS A 46 6.31 3.51 -8.81
N ARG A 47 7.36 4.32 -8.76
CA ARG A 47 7.27 5.77 -8.58
C ARG A 47 6.40 6.41 -9.68
N VAL A 48 6.70 6.11 -10.94
CA VAL A 48 5.96 6.64 -12.09
C VAL A 48 4.49 6.22 -12.06
N ALA A 49 4.21 4.97 -11.70
CA ALA A 49 2.85 4.46 -11.60
C ALA A 49 2.05 5.22 -10.52
N VAL A 50 2.61 5.39 -9.33
CA VAL A 50 1.96 6.13 -8.23
C VAL A 50 1.73 7.59 -8.60
N GLU A 51 2.73 8.26 -9.15
CA GLU A 51 2.61 9.65 -9.58
C GLU A 51 1.55 9.83 -10.67
N THR A 52 1.47 8.88 -11.62
CA THR A 52 0.48 8.91 -12.69
C THR A 52 -0.94 8.76 -12.16
N ILE A 53 -1.15 7.81 -11.25
CA ILE A 53 -2.49 7.56 -10.67
C ILE A 53 -2.92 8.71 -9.76
N ASN A 54 -1.98 9.31 -9.04
CA ASN A 54 -2.25 10.40 -8.09
C ASN A 54 -2.21 11.80 -8.74
N ALA A 55 -1.93 11.91 -10.05
CA ALA A 55 -1.66 13.20 -10.71
C ALA A 55 -2.79 14.22 -10.62
N ASP A 56 -4.03 13.77 -10.56
CA ASP A 56 -5.22 14.63 -10.45
C ASP A 56 -5.58 14.97 -8.98
N GLY A 57 -4.84 14.42 -8.00
CA GLY A 57 -5.11 14.57 -6.57
C GLY A 57 -6.31 13.75 -6.06
N ILE A 58 -6.90 12.92 -6.91
CA ILE A 58 -8.04 12.05 -6.58
C ILE A 58 -7.57 10.62 -6.34
N GLY A 59 -6.58 10.16 -7.12
CA GLY A 59 -6.10 8.79 -7.09
C GLY A 59 -7.13 7.82 -7.66
N ILE A 60 -7.48 6.79 -6.90
CA ILE A 60 -8.53 5.84 -7.29
C ILE A 60 -9.89 6.40 -6.92
N VAL A 61 -10.77 6.55 -7.91
CA VAL A 61 -12.13 7.08 -7.69
C VAL A 61 -12.87 6.29 -6.61
N GLY A 62 -13.32 7.01 -5.58
CA GLY A 62 -14.01 6.43 -4.43
C GLY A 62 -13.12 5.74 -3.40
N ARG A 63 -11.80 5.71 -3.61
CA ARG A 63 -10.83 5.05 -2.72
C ARG A 63 -9.72 5.99 -2.22
N GLY A 64 -9.40 7.05 -2.97
CA GLY A 64 -8.39 8.04 -2.61
C GLY A 64 -7.03 7.81 -3.26
N LEU A 65 -6.00 8.46 -2.71
CA LEU A 65 -4.64 8.37 -3.21
C LEU A 65 -4.02 7.01 -2.93
N ILE A 66 -3.06 6.62 -3.76
CA ILE A 66 -2.26 5.41 -3.55
C ILE A 66 -0.95 5.79 -2.86
N SER A 67 -0.57 5.00 -1.86
CA SER A 67 0.81 4.94 -1.36
C SER A 67 1.38 3.54 -1.51
N ILE A 68 2.68 3.46 -1.78
CA ILE A 68 3.39 2.17 -1.89
C ILE A 68 4.62 2.19 -1.00
N ASP A 69 4.59 1.34 0.02
CA ASP A 69 5.76 1.03 0.84
C ASP A 69 6.55 -0.13 0.22
N THR A 70 7.85 -0.15 0.47
CA THR A 70 8.72 -1.21 -0.01
C THR A 70 9.16 -2.13 1.12
N ILE A 71 9.11 -3.43 0.88
CA ILE A 71 9.63 -4.47 1.77
C ILE A 71 10.74 -5.22 1.03
N ASP A 72 11.98 -5.09 1.49
CA ASP A 72 13.11 -5.80 0.89
C ASP A 72 13.10 -7.28 1.28
N THR A 73 12.92 -8.12 0.29
CA THR A 73 12.91 -9.59 0.44
C THR A 73 14.30 -10.23 0.27
N GLY A 74 15.24 -9.54 -0.39
CA GLY A 74 16.56 -10.06 -0.70
C GLY A 74 16.56 -11.36 -1.52
N CYS A 75 15.43 -11.80 -2.08
CA CYS A 75 15.24 -13.16 -2.63
C CYS A 75 15.50 -14.29 -1.60
N ASP A 76 15.46 -13.98 -0.32
CA ASP A 76 15.67 -14.90 0.78
C ASP A 76 14.35 -15.17 1.53
N PRO A 77 13.94 -16.43 1.70
CA PRO A 77 12.69 -16.77 2.38
C PRO A 77 12.63 -16.32 3.84
N THR A 78 13.75 -16.41 4.57
CA THR A 78 13.82 -16.03 5.99
C THR A 78 13.74 -14.51 6.12
N LYS A 79 14.52 -13.79 5.32
CA LYS A 79 14.46 -12.33 5.28
C LYS A 79 13.06 -11.84 4.89
N THR A 80 12.41 -12.49 3.91
CA THR A 80 11.05 -12.17 3.50
C THR A 80 10.08 -12.31 4.67
N GLU A 81 10.17 -13.43 5.40
CA GLU A 81 9.35 -13.71 6.59
C GLU A 81 9.54 -12.64 7.66
N ASP A 82 10.78 -12.36 8.03
CA ASP A 82 11.11 -11.38 9.07
C ASP A 82 10.67 -9.95 8.68
N SER A 83 10.97 -9.53 7.44
CA SER A 83 10.63 -8.20 6.95
C SER A 83 9.12 -8.00 6.84
N LEU A 84 8.39 -8.99 6.32
CA LEU A 84 6.94 -8.94 6.19
C LEU A 84 6.26 -8.89 7.57
N ASN A 85 6.68 -9.75 8.50
CA ASN A 85 6.17 -9.75 9.86
C ASN A 85 6.44 -8.43 10.60
N ALA A 86 7.64 -7.86 10.43
CA ALA A 86 7.97 -6.58 11.02
C ALA A 86 7.11 -5.45 10.47
N TYR A 87 6.84 -5.46 9.17
CA TYR A 87 5.99 -4.48 8.51
C TYR A 87 4.52 -4.59 8.98
N LEU A 88 3.93 -5.79 8.92
CA LEU A 88 2.52 -6.02 9.27
C LEU A 88 2.18 -5.76 10.74
N LYS A 89 3.15 -5.76 11.64
CA LYS A 89 2.93 -5.38 13.05
C LYS A 89 2.47 -3.93 13.24
N ASN A 90 2.87 -3.04 12.32
CA ASN A 90 2.65 -1.60 12.46
C ASN A 90 1.89 -0.99 11.27
N ASN A 91 1.61 -1.79 10.25
CA ASN A 91 0.98 -1.34 9.00
C ASN A 91 -0.14 -2.30 8.61
N ASP A 92 -1.16 -1.75 7.99
CA ASP A 92 -2.32 -2.49 7.49
C ASP A 92 -2.48 -2.18 5.98
N PRO A 93 -1.69 -2.82 5.11
CA PRO A 93 -1.82 -2.64 3.67
C PRO A 93 -3.06 -3.36 3.14
N GLU A 94 -3.67 -2.81 2.11
CA GLU A 94 -4.80 -3.45 1.44
C GLU A 94 -4.35 -4.49 0.42
N ILE A 95 -3.15 -4.30 -0.14
CA ILE A 95 -2.61 -5.15 -1.20
C ILE A 95 -1.12 -5.40 -0.94
N LEU A 96 -0.70 -6.65 -1.16
CA LEU A 96 0.70 -7.02 -1.32
C LEU A 96 1.02 -7.17 -2.80
N LEU A 97 2.00 -6.44 -3.29
CA LEU A 97 2.48 -6.50 -4.67
C LEU A 97 3.80 -7.26 -4.74
N GLY A 98 3.85 -8.34 -5.47
CA GLY A 98 5.01 -9.24 -5.56
C GLY A 98 4.85 -10.46 -4.67
N PRO A 99 5.92 -11.15 -4.27
CA PRO A 99 7.35 -10.81 -4.41
C PRO A 99 7.95 -11.19 -5.78
N THR A 100 9.13 -10.63 -6.05
CA THR A 100 9.86 -10.90 -7.31
C THR A 100 10.36 -12.36 -7.41
N CYS A 101 10.63 -13.00 -6.29
CA CYS A 101 11.24 -14.33 -6.22
C CYS A 101 10.28 -15.40 -5.74
N SER A 102 10.22 -16.54 -6.45
CA SER A 102 9.32 -17.65 -6.12
C SER A 102 9.53 -18.23 -4.73
N THR A 103 10.78 -18.27 -4.24
CA THR A 103 11.12 -18.73 -2.90
C THR A 103 10.51 -17.86 -1.81
N SER A 104 10.45 -16.56 -2.05
CA SER A 104 9.79 -15.58 -1.17
C SER A 104 8.26 -15.66 -1.26
N ALA A 105 7.71 -15.98 -2.44
CA ALA A 105 6.26 -16.06 -2.66
C ALA A 105 5.57 -17.08 -1.74
N VAL A 106 6.20 -18.23 -1.52
CA VAL A 106 5.67 -19.25 -0.61
C VAL A 106 5.48 -18.71 0.80
N LYS A 107 6.44 -17.91 1.29
CA LYS A 107 6.36 -17.29 2.62
C LYS A 107 5.25 -16.25 2.71
N VAL A 108 5.11 -15.40 1.69
CA VAL A 108 4.03 -14.39 1.65
C VAL A 108 2.66 -15.05 1.67
N ILE A 109 2.46 -16.10 0.87
CA ILE A 109 1.19 -16.84 0.84
C ILE A 109 0.88 -17.46 2.21
N GLN A 110 1.86 -18.07 2.84
CA GLN A 110 1.66 -18.74 4.13
C GLN A 110 1.41 -17.76 5.28
N GLN A 111 2.00 -16.58 5.25
CA GLN A 111 1.99 -15.65 6.37
C GLN A 111 0.92 -14.56 6.28
N ALA A 112 0.57 -14.12 5.09
CA ALA A 112 -0.33 -13.00 4.90
C ALA A 112 -1.54 -13.34 4.03
N THR A 113 -1.33 -13.98 2.88
CA THR A 113 -2.44 -14.24 1.95
C THR A 113 -3.47 -15.19 2.53
N ILE A 114 -3.04 -16.30 3.15
CA ILE A 114 -3.95 -17.29 3.74
C ILE A 114 -4.46 -16.83 5.11
N PRO A 115 -3.60 -16.49 6.11
CA PRO A 115 -4.06 -16.17 7.45
C PRO A 115 -4.89 -14.88 7.51
N ASP A 116 -4.46 -13.83 6.82
CA ASP A 116 -5.03 -12.50 6.91
C ASP A 116 -5.99 -12.17 5.76
N ASN A 117 -6.17 -13.13 4.82
CA ASN A 117 -6.98 -12.94 3.60
C ASN A 117 -6.56 -11.71 2.79
N LEU A 118 -5.27 -11.39 2.81
CA LEU A 118 -4.70 -10.23 2.16
C LEU A 118 -4.48 -10.50 0.67
N LEU A 119 -4.98 -9.61 -0.19
CA LEU A 119 -4.81 -9.74 -1.63
C LEU A 119 -3.34 -9.62 -2.01
N THR A 120 -2.81 -10.65 -2.68
CA THR A 120 -1.44 -10.66 -3.22
C THR A 120 -1.49 -10.78 -4.74
N ILE A 121 -0.77 -9.91 -5.43
CA ILE A 121 -0.71 -9.82 -6.90
C ILE A 121 0.73 -9.98 -7.37
#